data_acf01281212317c58b2915d306d7fb1d
#
_entry.id   acf01281212317c58b2915d306d7fb1d
#
_cell.length_a   1.000
_cell.length_b   1.000
_cell.length_c   1.000
_cell.angle_alpha   90.00
_cell.angle_beta   90.00
_cell.angle_gamma   90.00
#
_symmetry.space_group_name_H-M   'P 1'
#
loop_
_entity.id
_entity.type
_entity.pdbx_description
1 polymer ?
#
loop_
_entity_poly.entity_id
_entity_poly.type
_entity_poly.pdbx_seq_one_letter_code
_entity_poly.pdbx_strand_id
1 'polypeptide(L)'
;MSRSRILRTAVVAASAVGVAALGLAVPAQAADPGVYAKRIVIGMTTPQTGPASAGYLYIPKAAEAYFNYVNLNGGINGREIDLMVRDDMYSPAKTQQVTNELILNDKIFAMYGALGTDTHNTVVDTLNKKGIPDVFVNTGASQFGNVKKYPMTFPFFPSYSVEAKVMAKYIQDTASLSNLKRCFMYQDGEFGVDATNGFKAAGMDFATTTSYSAATVTQPFAAQVVKMKTAGCQLVVFFGITQATANLLGTSAKAGFSPTWMVTSVGSEPAIIKGILGASATALMNKMYTPSFMTAITDTGNPYVSQMKTLVEASGLPWNFYTYYGVNTAYVMAQALKAAGPNLTREGLVNALQTKSSTFRSAAAVPMVITSKSHQGLTGYWMGQYDSAGTLGRVTKGIYVATSAPTGGAKAATYTQLPPTRKLLP
;
A
#
# COMPACT_ATOMS: atom_id res chain seq x y z
N MET A 1 -66.29 52.74 -72.96
CA MET A 1 -66.52 52.78 -71.53
C MET A 1 -66.10 51.40 -70.95
N SER A 2 -65.07 51.32 -70.21
CA SER A 2 -64.83 50.42 -69.04
C SER A 2 -63.37 50.39 -68.71
N ARG A 3 -63.11 50.62 -67.47
CA ARG A 3 -61.77 50.84 -66.88
C ARG A 3 -61.05 49.51 -66.59
N SER A 4 -59.86 49.39 -67.07
CA SER A 4 -58.85 48.35 -66.70
C SER A 4 -58.28 48.60 -65.27
N ARG A 5 -58.28 47.61 -64.41
CA ARG A 5 -57.53 47.62 -63.18
C ARG A 5 -56.36 46.67 -63.30
N ILE A 6 -55.16 47.22 -63.18
CA ILE A 6 -53.90 46.54 -63.15
C ILE A 6 -53.68 46.04 -61.72
N LEU A 7 -53.59 44.73 -61.54
CA LEU A 7 -53.07 44.12 -60.28
C LEU A 7 -51.56 44.04 -60.37
N ARG A 8 -50.85 44.69 -59.43
CA ARG A 8 -49.42 44.53 -59.22
C ARG A 8 -49.19 43.38 -58.23
N THR A 9 -48.56 42.32 -58.70
CA THR A 9 -48.12 41.23 -57.92
C THR A 9 -46.76 41.59 -57.32
N ALA A 10 -46.69 41.73 -55.98
CA ALA A 10 -45.41 41.91 -55.25
C ALA A 10 -44.79 40.54 -54.97
N VAL A 11 -43.58 40.28 -55.51
CA VAL A 11 -42.78 39.12 -55.20
C VAL A 11 -42.00 39.46 -53.94
N VAL A 12 -42.32 38.76 -52.84
CA VAL A 12 -41.54 38.81 -51.61
C VAL A 12 -40.44 37.75 -51.71
N ALA A 13 -39.20 38.19 -51.88
CA ALA A 13 -38.00 37.31 -51.76
C ALA A 13 -37.72 37.09 -50.29
N ALA A 14 -37.94 35.86 -49.81
CA ALA A 14 -37.55 35.44 -48.50
C ALA A 14 -36.07 35.04 -48.51
N SER A 15 -35.22 35.91 -47.98
CA SER A 15 -33.79 35.62 -47.78
C SER A 15 -33.67 34.72 -46.53
N ALA A 16 -33.43 33.42 -46.73
CA ALA A 16 -33.06 32.48 -45.65
C ALA A 16 -31.62 32.76 -45.20
N VAL A 17 -31.44 33.44 -44.08
CA VAL A 17 -30.13 33.57 -43.42
C VAL A 17 -29.88 32.25 -42.72
N GLY A 18 -29.02 31.40 -43.33
CA GLY A 18 -28.47 30.20 -42.71
C GLY A 18 -27.48 30.60 -41.62
N VAL A 19 -27.88 30.52 -40.37
CA VAL A 19 -26.97 30.62 -39.24
C VAL A 19 -26.16 29.30 -39.22
N ALA A 20 -24.96 29.32 -39.83
CA ALA A 20 -23.97 28.28 -39.64
C ALA A 20 -23.51 28.33 -38.17
N ALA A 21 -24.04 27.41 -37.33
CA ALA A 21 -23.53 27.16 -36.02
C ALA A 21 -22.09 26.62 -36.18
N LEU A 22 -21.10 27.51 -36.18
CA LEU A 22 -19.73 27.17 -35.94
C LEU A 22 -19.65 26.63 -34.51
N GLY A 23 -19.90 25.32 -34.36
CA GLY A 23 -19.57 24.61 -33.15
C GLY A 23 -18.08 24.84 -32.88
N LEU A 24 -17.79 25.68 -31.89
CA LEU A 24 -16.44 25.77 -31.31
C LEU A 24 -16.06 24.36 -30.85
N ALA A 25 -15.36 23.62 -31.71
CA ALA A 25 -14.72 22.38 -31.29
C ALA A 25 -13.73 22.79 -30.20
N VAL A 26 -14.13 22.61 -28.95
CA VAL A 26 -13.21 22.67 -27.82
C VAL A 26 -12.10 21.70 -28.20
N PRO A 27 -10.83 22.14 -28.30
CA PRO A 27 -9.75 21.24 -28.63
C PRO A 27 -9.79 20.10 -27.63
N ALA A 28 -9.95 18.87 -28.11
CA ALA A 28 -9.89 17.69 -27.26
C ALA A 28 -8.52 17.75 -26.57
N GLN A 29 -8.54 17.98 -25.25
CA GLN A 29 -7.32 17.99 -24.46
C GLN A 29 -6.62 16.67 -24.71
N ALA A 30 -5.35 16.72 -25.13
CA ALA A 30 -4.59 15.52 -25.40
C ALA A 30 -4.61 14.64 -24.15
N ALA A 31 -4.98 13.37 -24.34
CA ALA A 31 -5.03 12.43 -23.22
C ALA A 31 -3.65 12.33 -22.57
N ASP A 32 -3.60 12.24 -21.26
CA ASP A 32 -2.34 12.01 -20.53
C ASP A 32 -1.66 10.72 -21.03
N PRO A 33 -0.31 10.66 -21.04
CA PRO A 33 0.39 9.42 -21.34
C PRO A 33 -0.16 8.23 -20.57
N GLY A 34 -0.30 7.08 -21.23
CA GLY A 34 -0.85 5.87 -20.65
C GLY A 34 -2.38 5.77 -20.64
N VAL A 35 -3.10 6.81 -21.08
CA VAL A 35 -4.56 6.75 -21.25
C VAL A 35 -4.88 6.61 -22.75
N TYR A 36 -5.44 5.47 -23.12
CA TYR A 36 -5.84 5.14 -24.49
C TYR A 36 -7.35 4.90 -24.57
N ALA A 37 -7.87 4.80 -25.78
CA ALA A 37 -9.32 4.60 -26.00
C ALA A 37 -9.87 3.33 -25.30
N LYS A 38 -9.07 2.28 -25.20
CA LYS A 38 -9.48 0.96 -24.66
C LYS A 38 -8.66 0.48 -23.48
N ARG A 39 -7.62 1.19 -23.06
CA ARG A 39 -6.76 0.78 -21.96
C ARG A 39 -6.19 1.93 -21.17
N ILE A 40 -5.82 1.66 -19.92
CA ILE A 40 -5.09 2.52 -18.98
C ILE A 40 -3.84 1.75 -18.58
N VAL A 41 -2.65 2.30 -18.85
CA VAL A 41 -1.36 1.67 -18.52
C VAL A 41 -0.84 2.22 -17.22
N ILE A 42 -0.65 1.36 -16.23
CA ILE A 42 -0.04 1.70 -14.94
C ILE A 42 1.23 0.87 -14.73
N GLY A 43 2.20 1.41 -14.00
CA GLY A 43 3.47 0.75 -13.76
C GLY A 43 3.66 0.33 -12.31
N MET A 44 4.42 -0.75 -12.07
CA MET A 44 4.82 -1.20 -10.74
C MET A 44 6.28 -1.63 -10.74
N THR A 45 7.05 -1.19 -9.72
CA THR A 45 8.37 -1.72 -9.40
C THR A 45 8.31 -2.53 -8.11
N THR A 46 8.82 -3.75 -8.13
CA THR A 46 8.76 -4.65 -6.96
C THR A 46 9.77 -5.78 -7.12
N PRO A 47 10.38 -6.30 -6.03
CA PRO A 47 11.31 -7.42 -6.11
C PRO A 47 10.57 -8.72 -6.46
N GLN A 48 10.70 -9.16 -7.70
CA GLN A 48 10.24 -10.47 -8.15
C GLN A 48 11.33 -11.54 -8.02
N THR A 49 12.58 -11.11 -8.03
CA THR A 49 13.77 -11.95 -7.78
C THR A 49 14.62 -11.33 -6.66
N GLY A 50 15.70 -12.02 -6.27
CA GLY A 50 16.61 -11.56 -5.23
C GLY A 50 16.15 -11.85 -3.80
N PRO A 51 16.92 -11.37 -2.80
CA PRO A 51 16.75 -11.77 -1.39
C PRO A 51 15.42 -11.36 -0.74
N ALA A 52 14.77 -10.33 -1.26
CA ALA A 52 13.49 -9.83 -0.74
C ALA A 52 12.27 -10.44 -1.45
N SER A 53 12.47 -11.23 -2.51
CA SER A 53 11.35 -11.67 -3.37
C SER A 53 10.37 -12.65 -2.72
N ALA A 54 10.77 -13.41 -1.72
CA ALA A 54 10.05 -14.58 -1.20
C ALA A 54 8.53 -14.36 -0.95
N GLY A 55 8.12 -13.17 -0.53
CA GLY A 55 6.70 -12.81 -0.36
C GLY A 55 6.22 -11.79 -1.39
N TYR A 56 7.06 -10.81 -1.70
CA TYR A 56 6.67 -9.66 -2.50
C TYR A 56 6.34 -9.99 -3.96
N LEU A 57 6.88 -11.09 -4.51
CA LEU A 57 6.53 -11.58 -5.85
C LEU A 57 5.04 -11.92 -6.04
N TYR A 58 4.29 -12.11 -4.94
CA TYR A 58 2.87 -12.43 -4.99
C TYR A 58 1.97 -11.19 -5.12
N ILE A 59 2.46 -10.00 -4.72
CA ILE A 59 1.68 -8.77 -4.76
C ILE A 59 1.28 -8.40 -6.19
N PRO A 60 2.21 -8.28 -7.17
CA PRO A 60 1.83 -7.96 -8.54
C PRO A 60 0.93 -9.02 -9.17
N LYS A 61 1.20 -10.31 -8.93
CA LYS A 61 0.38 -11.40 -9.47
C LYS A 61 -1.08 -11.33 -8.98
N ALA A 62 -1.28 -11.00 -7.71
CA ALA A 62 -2.60 -10.84 -7.14
C ALA A 62 -3.30 -9.56 -7.63
N ALA A 63 -2.55 -8.48 -7.83
CA ALA A 63 -3.08 -7.25 -8.44
C ALA A 63 -3.47 -7.47 -9.90
N GLU A 64 -2.64 -8.16 -10.71
CA GLU A 64 -2.95 -8.55 -12.09
C GLU A 64 -4.20 -9.43 -12.15
N ALA A 65 -4.32 -10.42 -11.27
CA ALA A 65 -5.50 -11.28 -11.19
C ALA A 65 -6.78 -10.46 -10.94
N TYR A 66 -6.71 -9.47 -10.05
CA TYR A 66 -7.83 -8.58 -9.80
C TYR A 66 -8.12 -7.65 -10.99
N PHE A 67 -7.12 -7.05 -11.61
CA PHE A 67 -7.32 -6.19 -12.77
C PHE A 67 -7.88 -6.97 -13.97
N ASN A 68 -7.42 -8.18 -14.21
CA ASN A 68 -8.00 -9.09 -15.20
C ASN A 68 -9.47 -9.39 -14.91
N TYR A 69 -9.82 -9.63 -13.64
CA TYR A 69 -11.21 -9.78 -13.23
C TYR A 69 -12.06 -8.54 -13.54
N VAL A 70 -11.55 -7.33 -13.27
CA VAL A 70 -12.22 -6.07 -13.61
C VAL A 70 -12.37 -5.92 -15.13
N ASN A 71 -11.31 -6.21 -15.88
CA ASN A 71 -11.29 -6.12 -17.34
C ASN A 71 -12.34 -7.02 -18.00
N LEU A 72 -12.46 -8.27 -17.52
CA LEU A 72 -13.50 -9.22 -17.97
C LEU A 72 -14.92 -8.74 -17.64
N ASN A 73 -15.09 -7.84 -16.68
CA ASN A 73 -16.39 -7.25 -16.30
C ASN A 73 -16.59 -5.83 -16.87
N GLY A 74 -15.90 -5.48 -17.96
CA GLY A 74 -16.10 -4.21 -18.69
C GLY A 74 -15.09 -3.12 -18.36
N GLY A 75 -14.10 -3.38 -17.53
CA GLY A 75 -13.01 -2.46 -17.20
C GLY A 75 -13.48 -1.21 -16.45
N ILE A 76 -12.69 -0.16 -16.52
CA ILE A 76 -12.99 1.15 -15.94
C ILE A 76 -13.48 2.09 -17.04
N ASN A 77 -14.77 2.43 -17.02
CA ASN A 77 -15.40 3.27 -18.04
C ASN A 77 -15.11 2.77 -19.48
N GLY A 78 -15.13 1.44 -19.68
CA GLY A 78 -14.89 0.78 -20.97
C GLY A 78 -13.42 0.67 -21.36
N ARG A 79 -12.49 0.90 -20.44
CA ARG A 79 -11.02 0.70 -20.61
C ARG A 79 -10.51 -0.42 -19.72
N GLU A 80 -9.65 -1.27 -20.25
CA GLU A 80 -8.90 -2.25 -19.49
C GLU A 80 -7.78 -1.60 -18.68
N ILE A 81 -7.45 -2.16 -17.52
CA ILE A 81 -6.27 -1.79 -16.75
C ILE A 81 -5.14 -2.72 -17.17
N ASP A 82 -4.04 -2.14 -17.63
CA ASP A 82 -2.84 -2.84 -18.10
C ASP A 82 -1.70 -2.53 -17.12
N LEU A 83 -1.30 -3.54 -16.32
CA LEU A 83 -0.27 -3.40 -15.29
C LEU A 83 1.09 -3.84 -15.82
N MET A 84 2.01 -2.88 -15.97
CA MET A 84 3.39 -3.11 -16.38
C MET A 84 4.28 -3.32 -15.16
N VAL A 85 4.64 -4.56 -14.87
CA VAL A 85 5.49 -4.90 -13.70
C VAL A 85 6.96 -4.96 -14.11
N ARG A 86 7.83 -4.37 -13.28
CA ARG A 86 9.29 -4.43 -13.44
C ARG A 86 9.95 -4.96 -12.17
N ASP A 87 10.83 -5.93 -12.34
CA ASP A 87 11.66 -6.47 -11.27
C ASP A 87 12.79 -5.51 -10.93
N ASP A 88 12.79 -4.99 -9.72
CA ASP A 88 13.84 -4.11 -9.21
C ASP A 88 14.83 -4.80 -8.26
N MET A 89 14.62 -6.09 -7.98
CA MET A 89 15.48 -6.92 -7.11
C MET A 89 15.68 -6.31 -5.71
N TYR A 90 14.81 -5.40 -5.27
CA TYR A 90 14.97 -4.60 -4.05
C TYR A 90 16.26 -3.75 -4.04
N SER A 91 16.71 -3.32 -5.22
CA SER A 91 17.92 -2.54 -5.43
C SER A 91 17.59 -1.11 -5.85
N PRO A 92 17.99 -0.08 -5.08
CA PRO A 92 17.75 1.33 -5.41
C PRO A 92 18.20 1.71 -6.82
N ALA A 93 19.39 1.25 -7.26
CA ALA A 93 19.91 1.52 -8.60
C ALA A 93 19.05 0.87 -9.69
N LYS A 94 18.61 -0.38 -9.47
CA LYS A 94 17.74 -1.08 -10.42
C LYS A 94 16.36 -0.45 -10.48
N THR A 95 15.80 -0.03 -9.33
CA THR A 95 14.51 0.67 -9.26
C THR A 95 14.53 1.94 -10.12
N GLN A 96 15.61 2.72 -10.05
CA GLN A 96 15.76 3.92 -10.89
C GLN A 96 15.77 3.59 -12.37
N GLN A 97 16.51 2.55 -12.77
CA GLN A 97 16.58 2.09 -14.15
C GLN A 97 15.20 1.69 -14.67
N VAL A 98 14.53 0.74 -14.00
CA VAL A 98 13.27 0.18 -14.50
C VAL A 98 12.10 1.16 -14.38
N THR A 99 12.15 2.12 -13.45
CA THR A 99 11.19 3.23 -13.39
C THR A 99 11.32 4.13 -14.63
N ASN A 100 12.54 4.41 -15.07
CA ASN A 100 12.74 5.16 -16.31
C ASN A 100 12.21 4.41 -17.54
N GLU A 101 12.34 3.08 -17.58
CA GLU A 101 11.76 2.26 -18.65
C GLU A 101 10.22 2.38 -18.66
N LEU A 102 9.56 2.28 -17.48
CA LEU A 102 8.11 2.46 -17.35
C LEU A 102 7.66 3.84 -17.84
N ILE A 103 8.42 4.89 -17.53
CA ILE A 103 8.08 6.27 -17.92
C ILE A 103 8.31 6.51 -19.40
N LEU A 104 9.45 6.11 -19.94
CA LEU A 104 9.91 6.51 -21.27
C LEU A 104 9.41 5.56 -22.37
N ASN A 105 9.40 4.25 -22.10
CA ASN A 105 9.04 3.23 -23.05
C ASN A 105 7.57 2.85 -22.95
N ASP A 106 7.12 2.49 -21.74
CA ASP A 106 5.74 2.03 -21.49
C ASP A 106 4.76 3.21 -21.38
N LYS A 107 5.27 4.43 -21.15
CA LYS A 107 4.47 5.68 -21.04
C LYS A 107 3.33 5.56 -20.06
N ILE A 108 3.63 5.08 -18.85
CA ILE A 108 2.63 4.83 -17.79
C ILE A 108 1.83 6.09 -17.47
N PHE A 109 0.53 5.89 -17.20
CA PHE A 109 -0.36 6.92 -16.66
C PHE A 109 -0.04 7.27 -15.23
N ALA A 110 0.18 6.24 -14.41
CA ALA A 110 0.51 6.36 -13.00
C ALA A 110 1.48 5.24 -12.59
N MET A 111 2.34 5.51 -11.61
CA MET A 111 3.01 4.47 -10.83
C MET A 111 1.99 3.93 -9.81
N TYR A 112 1.95 2.62 -9.61
CA TYR A 112 1.06 1.95 -8.69
C TYR A 112 1.82 0.91 -7.86
N GLY A 113 1.67 0.96 -6.54
CA GLY A 113 2.16 -0.09 -5.65
C GLY A 113 3.68 -0.29 -5.62
N ALA A 114 4.48 0.70 -6.07
CA ALA A 114 5.95 0.62 -6.05
C ALA A 114 6.46 0.28 -4.65
N LEU A 115 7.34 -0.73 -4.54
CA LEU A 115 7.69 -1.34 -3.26
C LEU A 115 9.03 -0.89 -2.72
N GLY A 116 9.04 -0.62 -1.43
CA GLY A 116 10.24 -0.41 -0.62
C GLY A 116 10.53 1.06 -0.31
N THR A 117 11.24 1.30 0.78
CA THR A 117 11.56 2.67 1.23
C THR A 117 12.75 3.23 0.47
N ASP A 118 13.90 2.57 0.57
CA ASP A 118 15.14 3.07 -0.06
C ASP A 118 15.10 2.98 -1.58
N THR A 119 14.44 1.96 -2.12
CA THR A 119 14.17 1.82 -3.56
C THR A 119 13.33 2.98 -4.06
N HIS A 120 12.22 3.28 -3.40
CA HIS A 120 11.31 4.35 -3.81
C HIS A 120 11.90 5.76 -3.63
N ASN A 121 12.76 5.96 -2.64
CA ASN A 121 13.49 7.23 -2.46
C ASN A 121 14.26 7.66 -3.71
N THR A 122 14.73 6.72 -4.54
CA THR A 122 15.50 7.04 -5.75
C THR A 122 14.65 7.57 -6.90
N VAL A 123 13.33 7.40 -6.85
CA VAL A 123 12.43 7.69 -7.99
C VAL A 123 11.32 8.68 -7.67
N VAL A 124 10.96 8.87 -6.39
CA VAL A 124 9.85 9.72 -5.97
C VAL A 124 9.96 11.16 -6.47
N ASP A 125 11.14 11.77 -6.43
CA ASP A 125 11.37 13.11 -6.96
C ASP A 125 11.13 13.19 -8.46
N THR A 126 11.54 12.17 -9.21
CA THR A 126 11.33 12.10 -10.67
C THR A 126 9.86 11.99 -11.01
N LEU A 127 9.12 11.12 -10.31
CA LEU A 127 7.67 10.96 -10.50
C LEU A 127 6.93 12.27 -10.22
N ASN A 128 7.23 12.91 -9.10
CA ASN A 128 6.61 14.18 -8.71
C ASN A 128 6.93 15.32 -9.71
N LYS A 129 8.19 15.49 -10.10
CA LYS A 129 8.62 16.50 -11.09
C LYS A 129 7.97 16.31 -12.46
N LYS A 130 7.70 15.06 -12.86
CA LYS A 130 7.02 14.73 -14.13
C LYS A 130 5.49 14.76 -14.03
N GLY A 131 4.92 15.07 -12.85
CA GLY A 131 3.48 15.06 -12.63
C GLY A 131 2.85 13.67 -12.82
N ILE A 132 3.59 12.59 -12.53
CA ILE A 132 3.08 11.21 -12.63
C ILE A 132 2.51 10.84 -11.27
N PRO A 133 1.20 10.52 -11.16
CA PRO A 133 0.62 10.02 -9.91
C PRO A 133 1.33 8.74 -9.46
N ASP A 134 1.74 8.74 -8.21
CA ASP A 134 2.48 7.68 -7.55
C ASP A 134 1.60 7.11 -6.45
N VAL A 135 0.78 6.14 -6.84
CA VAL A 135 -0.42 5.74 -6.12
C VAL A 135 -0.17 4.45 -5.34
N PHE A 136 -0.49 4.49 -4.05
CA PHE A 136 -0.43 3.36 -3.14
C PHE A 136 0.96 2.77 -3.00
N VAL A 137 1.95 3.66 -2.85
CA VAL A 137 3.34 3.26 -2.59
C VAL A 137 3.37 2.25 -1.46
N ASN A 138 4.03 1.12 -1.70
CA ASN A 138 4.07 -0.02 -0.80
C ASN A 138 5.23 0.12 0.19
N THR A 139 5.13 1.10 1.05
CA THR A 139 6.01 1.36 2.21
C THR A 139 5.30 2.26 3.22
N GLY A 140 5.65 2.10 4.48
CA GLY A 140 5.18 2.92 5.58
C GLY A 140 6.08 4.12 5.91
N ALA A 141 7.04 4.50 5.06
CA ALA A 141 7.86 5.68 5.33
C ALA A 141 7.01 6.96 5.32
N SER A 142 6.94 7.65 6.47
CA SER A 142 6.02 8.77 6.70
C SER A 142 6.25 9.96 5.77
N GLN A 143 7.46 10.12 5.26
CA GLN A 143 7.82 11.19 4.32
C GLN A 143 7.00 11.19 3.03
N PHE A 144 6.56 10.01 2.54
CA PHE A 144 5.76 9.89 1.32
C PHE A 144 4.33 10.41 1.47
N GLY A 145 3.85 10.57 2.70
CA GLY A 145 2.58 11.22 2.99
C GLY A 145 2.65 12.76 3.06
N ASN A 146 3.83 13.35 2.86
CA ASN A 146 4.05 14.80 2.91
C ASN A 146 3.63 15.48 1.59
N VAL A 147 2.43 16.04 1.55
CA VAL A 147 1.85 16.69 0.37
C VAL A 147 2.70 17.84 -0.16
N LYS A 148 3.35 18.62 0.73
CA LYS A 148 4.17 19.77 0.31
C LYS A 148 5.41 19.33 -0.45
N LYS A 149 6.00 18.19 -0.07
CA LYS A 149 7.21 17.65 -0.72
C LYS A 149 6.85 16.78 -1.92
N TYR A 150 5.82 15.94 -1.78
CA TYR A 150 5.44 14.93 -2.75
C TYR A 150 3.93 15.00 -3.09
N PRO A 151 3.47 16.05 -3.80
CA PRO A 151 2.05 16.25 -4.09
C PRO A 151 1.42 15.16 -4.98
N MET A 152 2.24 14.38 -5.70
CA MET A 152 1.78 13.30 -6.57
C MET A 152 1.86 11.92 -5.90
N THR A 153 2.39 11.79 -4.66
CA THR A 153 2.65 10.51 -4.01
C THR A 153 1.65 10.20 -2.90
N PHE A 154 1.09 8.99 -2.92
CA PHE A 154 0.03 8.52 -2.04
C PHE A 154 0.41 7.14 -1.46
N PRO A 155 0.94 7.04 -0.23
CA PRO A 155 1.25 5.76 0.39
C PRO A 155 -0.03 4.99 0.76
N PHE A 156 0.02 3.66 0.68
CA PHE A 156 -1.09 2.81 1.13
C PHE A 156 -0.93 2.39 2.60
N PHE A 157 0.29 2.09 3.03
CA PHE A 157 0.53 1.68 4.42
C PHE A 157 0.27 2.83 5.41
N PRO A 158 -0.26 2.55 6.62
CA PRO A 158 -0.03 3.45 7.73
C PRO A 158 1.48 3.59 7.97
N SER A 159 1.94 4.79 8.39
CA SER A 159 3.39 4.99 8.49
C SER A 159 4.05 4.12 9.55
N TYR A 160 5.33 3.83 9.39
CA TYR A 160 6.13 3.09 10.38
C TYR A 160 6.21 3.84 11.71
N SER A 161 6.18 5.17 11.68
CA SER A 161 6.05 5.98 12.88
C SER A 161 4.70 5.73 13.60
N VAL A 162 3.60 5.61 12.86
CA VAL A 162 2.30 5.23 13.42
C VAL A 162 2.33 3.81 13.98
N GLU A 163 2.91 2.87 13.25
CA GLU A 163 3.06 1.47 13.68
C GLU A 163 3.86 1.36 14.99
N ALA A 164 5.00 2.05 15.06
CA ALA A 164 5.84 2.11 16.25
C ALA A 164 5.09 2.70 17.46
N LYS A 165 4.31 3.76 17.27
CA LYS A 165 3.47 4.33 18.33
C LYS A 165 2.38 3.37 18.82
N VAL A 166 1.80 2.59 17.91
CA VAL A 166 0.81 1.56 18.27
C VAL A 166 1.47 0.44 19.06
N MET A 167 2.63 -0.06 18.61
CA MET A 167 3.42 -1.05 19.37
C MET A 167 3.80 -0.53 20.75
N ALA A 168 4.29 0.72 20.83
CA ALA A 168 4.64 1.34 22.10
C ALA A 168 3.46 1.39 23.07
N LYS A 169 2.30 1.85 22.59
CA LYS A 169 1.07 1.90 23.37
C LYS A 169 0.66 0.52 23.86
N TYR A 170 0.69 -0.48 22.98
CA TYR A 170 0.34 -1.85 23.36
C TYR A 170 1.30 -2.43 24.41
N ILE A 171 2.62 -2.20 24.27
CA ILE A 171 3.61 -2.62 25.26
C ILE A 171 3.35 -1.95 26.62
N GLN A 172 3.11 -0.64 26.63
CA GLN A 172 2.87 0.15 27.84
C GLN A 172 1.58 -0.29 28.57
N ASP A 173 0.53 -0.60 27.82
CA ASP A 173 -0.78 -1.02 28.38
C ASP A 173 -0.84 -2.50 28.80
N THR A 174 0.12 -3.31 28.37
CA THR A 174 0.11 -4.77 28.61
C THR A 174 1.03 -5.12 29.78
N ALA A 175 0.46 -5.46 30.92
CA ALA A 175 1.20 -5.72 32.16
C ALA A 175 2.33 -6.77 32.02
N SER A 176 2.15 -7.79 31.18
CA SER A 176 3.16 -8.81 30.91
C SER A 176 4.31 -8.33 30.01
N LEU A 177 4.20 -7.15 29.40
CA LEU A 177 5.21 -6.58 28.49
C LEU A 177 5.85 -5.30 29.05
N SER A 178 5.10 -4.52 29.83
CA SER A 178 5.49 -3.16 30.25
C SER A 178 6.79 -3.13 31.06
N ASN A 179 7.06 -4.16 31.86
CA ASN A 179 8.24 -4.26 32.73
C ASN A 179 9.41 -5.04 32.11
N LEU A 180 9.25 -5.60 30.91
CA LEU A 180 10.32 -6.34 30.23
C LEU A 180 11.44 -5.41 29.78
N LYS A 181 12.68 -5.88 29.87
CA LYS A 181 13.84 -5.18 29.31
C LYS A 181 13.75 -5.24 27.79
N ARG A 182 13.55 -4.07 27.16
CA ARG A 182 13.25 -3.93 25.72
C ARG A 182 14.51 -3.64 24.93
N CYS A 183 14.60 -4.28 23.76
CA CYS A 183 15.62 -4.00 22.76
C CYS A 183 14.97 -3.79 21.40
N PHE A 184 15.66 -3.04 20.54
CA PHE A 184 15.16 -2.73 19.21
C PHE A 184 16.17 -3.13 18.13
N MET A 185 15.71 -3.89 17.14
CA MET A 185 16.49 -4.21 15.95
C MET A 185 15.72 -3.79 14.71
N TYR A 186 16.39 -3.18 13.74
CA TYR A 186 15.75 -2.66 12.55
C TYR A 186 16.63 -2.74 11.30
N GLN A 187 16.01 -2.70 10.13
CA GLN A 187 16.71 -2.52 8.86
C GLN A 187 17.23 -1.08 8.76
N ASP A 188 18.49 -0.91 8.38
CA ASP A 188 19.09 0.40 8.13
C ASP A 188 18.30 1.19 7.08
N GLY A 189 18.42 2.52 7.10
CA GLY A 189 17.73 3.42 6.22
C GLY A 189 16.44 4.00 6.81
N GLU A 190 15.66 4.70 6.00
CA GLU A 190 14.45 5.43 6.43
C GLU A 190 13.38 4.52 7.03
N PHE A 191 13.35 3.24 6.67
CA PHE A 191 12.45 2.26 7.28
C PHE A 191 12.64 2.20 8.80
N GLY A 192 13.88 2.00 9.26
CA GLY A 192 14.20 1.94 10.69
C GLY A 192 14.19 3.30 11.37
N VAL A 193 14.60 4.35 10.67
CA VAL A 193 14.60 5.74 11.19
C VAL A 193 13.18 6.20 11.49
N ASP A 194 12.23 5.98 10.60
CA ASP A 194 10.83 6.37 10.82
C ASP A 194 10.20 5.64 12.02
N ALA A 195 10.47 4.34 12.17
CA ALA A 195 10.07 3.58 13.34
C ALA A 195 10.71 4.10 14.64
N THR A 196 12.00 4.42 14.61
CA THR A 196 12.72 5.01 15.75
C THR A 196 12.07 6.32 16.18
N ASN A 197 11.72 7.18 15.24
CA ASN A 197 11.03 8.45 15.51
C ASN A 197 9.65 8.21 16.13
N GLY A 198 8.93 7.18 15.68
CA GLY A 198 7.64 6.80 16.26
C GLY A 198 7.75 6.35 17.72
N PHE A 199 8.74 5.51 18.06
CA PHE A 199 8.99 5.09 19.44
C PHE A 199 9.37 6.26 20.34
N LYS A 200 10.28 7.14 19.89
CA LYS A 200 10.64 8.38 20.61
C LYS A 200 9.43 9.26 20.86
N ALA A 201 8.59 9.46 19.85
CA ALA A 201 7.38 10.27 19.95
C ALA A 201 6.36 9.69 20.96
N ALA A 202 6.37 8.38 21.17
CA ALA A 202 5.56 7.67 22.15
C ALA A 202 6.22 7.57 23.55
N GLY A 203 7.40 8.17 23.75
CA GLY A 203 8.14 8.11 25.01
C GLY A 203 8.66 6.72 25.34
N MET A 204 9.06 5.95 24.33
CA MET A 204 9.61 4.60 24.52
C MET A 204 11.10 4.56 24.26
N ASP A 205 11.86 4.09 25.25
CA ASP A 205 13.29 3.86 25.19
C ASP A 205 13.61 2.35 25.14
N PHE A 206 14.80 2.03 24.66
CA PHE A 206 15.32 0.68 24.53
C PHE A 206 16.68 0.54 25.25
N ALA A 207 16.89 -0.57 25.94
CA ALA A 207 18.14 -0.87 26.63
C ALA A 207 19.31 -1.00 25.65
N THR A 208 19.06 -1.48 24.45
CA THR A 208 20.00 -1.45 23.32
C THR A 208 19.27 -1.42 22.00
N THR A 209 19.91 -0.84 21.00
CA THR A 209 19.48 -0.85 19.61
C THR A 209 20.57 -1.45 18.72
N THR A 210 20.17 -2.12 17.66
CA THR A 210 21.06 -2.63 16.62
C THR A 210 20.35 -2.65 15.29
N SER A 211 21.10 -2.73 14.20
CA SER A 211 20.55 -2.71 12.86
C SER A 211 21.16 -3.77 11.97
N TYR A 212 20.57 -3.95 10.80
CA TYR A 212 21.12 -4.77 9.72
C TYR A 212 20.90 -4.09 8.38
N SER A 213 21.79 -4.35 7.42
CA SER A 213 21.64 -3.86 6.06
C SER A 213 20.75 -4.77 5.22
N ALA A 214 19.90 -4.18 4.37
CA ALA A 214 19.09 -4.94 3.40
C ALA A 214 19.94 -5.86 2.50
N ALA A 215 21.19 -5.46 2.19
CA ALA A 215 22.13 -6.28 1.41
C ALA A 215 22.59 -7.56 2.13
N THR A 216 22.47 -7.61 3.47
CA THR A 216 22.90 -8.76 4.28
C THR A 216 21.73 -9.56 4.86
N VAL A 217 20.52 -9.36 4.35
CA VAL A 217 19.28 -9.95 4.90
C VAL A 217 19.28 -11.49 4.94
N THR A 218 20.05 -12.13 4.09
CA THR A 218 20.20 -13.60 4.04
C THR A 218 21.35 -14.14 4.91
N GLN A 219 22.19 -13.26 5.46
CA GLN A 219 23.30 -13.66 6.34
C GLN A 219 22.83 -13.78 7.79
N PRO A 220 23.41 -14.70 8.59
CA PRO A 220 23.05 -14.84 10.01
C PRO A 220 23.29 -13.55 10.80
N PHE A 221 22.33 -13.16 11.62
CA PHE A 221 22.42 -11.97 12.49
C PHE A 221 23.16 -12.26 13.82
N ALA A 222 24.27 -13.01 13.76
CA ALA A 222 24.96 -13.48 14.94
C ALA A 222 25.42 -12.33 15.87
N ALA A 223 26.02 -11.29 15.33
CA ALA A 223 26.51 -10.15 16.12
C ALA A 223 25.35 -9.40 16.82
N GLN A 224 24.24 -9.17 16.10
CA GLN A 224 23.05 -8.52 16.63
C GLN A 224 22.42 -9.35 17.75
N VAL A 225 22.29 -10.65 17.55
CA VAL A 225 21.75 -11.60 18.54
C VAL A 225 22.61 -11.63 19.79
N VAL A 226 23.94 -11.74 19.65
CA VAL A 226 24.86 -11.69 20.79
C VAL A 226 24.73 -10.39 21.55
N LYS A 227 24.69 -9.24 20.86
CA LYS A 227 24.49 -7.91 21.48
C LYS A 227 23.21 -7.84 22.32
N MET A 228 22.08 -8.28 21.77
CA MET A 228 20.79 -8.28 22.47
C MET A 228 20.77 -9.28 23.64
N LYS A 229 21.32 -10.48 23.46
CA LYS A 229 21.40 -11.50 24.51
C LYS A 229 22.27 -11.02 25.68
N THR A 230 23.47 -10.48 25.41
CA THR A 230 24.37 -9.90 26.43
C THR A 230 23.72 -8.72 27.16
N ALA A 231 22.94 -7.90 26.47
CA ALA A 231 22.17 -6.83 27.08
C ALA A 231 21.01 -7.34 27.96
N GLY A 232 20.72 -8.64 27.98
CA GLY A 232 19.63 -9.23 28.76
C GLY A 232 18.23 -8.84 28.26
N CYS A 233 18.07 -8.74 26.95
CA CYS A 233 16.78 -8.37 26.34
C CYS A 233 15.72 -9.46 26.59
N GLN A 234 14.56 -9.06 27.11
CA GLN A 234 13.43 -9.94 27.38
C GLN A 234 12.29 -9.73 26.36
N LEU A 235 12.22 -8.55 25.77
CA LEU A 235 11.35 -8.19 24.64
C LEU A 235 12.20 -7.59 23.54
N VAL A 236 12.13 -8.15 22.36
CA VAL A 236 12.79 -7.60 21.16
C VAL A 236 11.72 -7.11 20.19
N VAL A 237 11.74 -5.81 19.93
CA VAL A 237 10.97 -5.19 18.86
C VAL A 237 11.82 -5.22 17.59
N PHE A 238 11.22 -5.70 16.50
CA PHE A 238 11.93 -5.89 15.24
C PHE A 238 11.20 -5.23 14.06
N PHE A 239 11.90 -4.34 13.36
CA PHE A 239 11.45 -3.73 12.11
C PHE A 239 12.32 -4.23 10.96
N GLY A 240 11.76 -5.16 10.19
CA GLY A 240 12.43 -5.78 9.05
C GLY A 240 11.45 -6.55 8.17
N ILE A 241 11.90 -6.93 6.98
CA ILE A 241 11.10 -7.74 6.05
C ILE A 241 11.01 -9.19 6.53
N THR A 242 10.06 -9.96 6.01
CA THR A 242 9.78 -11.35 6.47
C THR A 242 10.99 -12.28 6.36
N GLN A 243 11.82 -12.14 5.31
CA GLN A 243 13.08 -12.89 5.17
C GLN A 243 14.03 -12.62 6.37
N ALA A 244 14.14 -11.37 6.79
CA ALA A 244 14.95 -10.97 7.92
C ALA A 244 14.39 -11.50 9.24
N THR A 245 13.07 -11.52 9.41
CA THR A 245 12.43 -12.14 10.59
C THR A 245 12.77 -13.62 10.71
N ALA A 246 12.63 -14.38 9.62
CA ALA A 246 12.98 -15.80 9.63
C ALA A 246 14.46 -16.00 10.00
N ASN A 247 15.36 -15.19 9.43
CA ASN A 247 16.78 -15.22 9.74
C ASN A 247 17.07 -14.89 11.22
N LEU A 248 16.42 -13.84 11.75
CA LEU A 248 16.58 -13.44 13.16
C LEU A 248 16.10 -14.55 14.11
N LEU A 249 14.91 -15.12 13.87
CA LEU A 249 14.36 -16.20 14.69
C LEU A 249 15.28 -17.45 14.65
N GLY A 250 15.71 -17.87 13.45
CA GLY A 250 16.60 -19.02 13.29
C GLY A 250 17.98 -18.80 13.92
N THR A 251 18.57 -17.62 13.78
CA THR A 251 19.86 -17.28 14.40
C THR A 251 19.76 -17.23 15.92
N SER A 252 18.67 -16.65 16.45
CA SER A 252 18.40 -16.56 17.88
C SER A 252 18.21 -17.93 18.51
N ALA A 253 17.47 -18.82 17.86
CA ALA A 253 17.27 -20.20 18.31
C ALA A 253 18.60 -20.97 18.43
N LYS A 254 19.47 -20.87 17.42
CA LYS A 254 20.81 -21.47 17.43
C LYS A 254 21.68 -20.91 18.56
N ALA A 255 21.50 -19.65 18.92
CA ALA A 255 22.22 -19.00 20.02
C ALA A 255 21.58 -19.24 21.40
N GLY A 256 20.51 -20.02 21.53
CA GLY A 256 19.77 -20.18 22.77
C GLY A 256 19.24 -18.86 23.32
N PHE A 257 18.73 -17.97 22.44
CA PHE A 257 18.14 -16.68 22.78
C PHE A 257 16.67 -16.67 22.36
N SER A 258 15.76 -16.63 23.32
CA SER A 258 14.31 -16.74 23.11
C SER A 258 13.53 -15.66 23.88
N PRO A 259 13.69 -14.38 23.52
CA PRO A 259 12.90 -13.30 24.11
C PRO A 259 11.45 -13.34 23.60
N THR A 260 10.59 -12.53 24.19
CA THR A 260 9.32 -12.19 23.56
C THR A 260 9.59 -11.39 22.30
N TRP A 261 9.00 -11.78 21.18
CA TRP A 261 9.16 -11.10 19.89
C TRP A 261 7.97 -10.19 19.60
N MET A 262 8.24 -8.98 19.12
CA MET A 262 7.25 -8.08 18.55
C MET A 262 7.76 -7.59 17.21
N VAL A 263 7.16 -8.06 16.13
CA VAL A 263 7.64 -7.89 14.74
C VAL A 263 6.70 -6.97 13.98
N THR A 264 7.25 -6.07 13.17
CA THR A 264 6.48 -5.19 12.28
C THR A 264 5.52 -5.97 11.37
N SER A 265 4.43 -5.35 10.97
CA SER A 265 3.42 -5.93 10.07
C SER A 265 4.00 -6.42 8.74
N VAL A 266 5.03 -5.76 8.22
CA VAL A 266 5.69 -6.15 6.96
C VAL A 266 6.64 -7.33 7.11
N GLY A 267 6.99 -7.70 8.33
CA GLY A 267 7.96 -8.77 8.64
C GLY A 267 7.34 -10.05 9.17
N SER A 268 6.03 -10.18 9.25
CA SER A 268 5.38 -11.21 10.06
C SER A 268 4.60 -12.28 9.27
N GLU A 269 4.77 -12.38 7.93
CA GLU A 269 3.99 -13.35 7.14
C GLU A 269 4.37 -14.81 7.45
N PRO A 270 3.45 -15.61 8.04
CA PRO A 270 3.79 -16.93 8.56
C PRO A 270 4.08 -17.97 7.47
N ALA A 271 3.45 -17.86 6.30
CA ALA A 271 3.69 -18.81 5.21
C ALA A 271 5.13 -18.71 4.69
N ILE A 272 5.66 -17.50 4.60
CA ILE A 272 7.05 -17.25 4.17
C ILE A 272 8.03 -17.68 5.26
N ILE A 273 7.76 -17.36 6.52
CA ILE A 273 8.61 -17.80 7.65
C ILE A 273 8.65 -19.33 7.70
N LYS A 274 7.51 -20.01 7.52
CA LYS A 274 7.43 -21.48 7.42
C LYS A 274 8.21 -22.03 6.23
N GLY A 275 8.15 -21.38 5.09
CA GLY A 275 8.91 -21.77 3.89
C GLY A 275 10.43 -21.73 4.11
N ILE A 276 10.93 -20.80 4.94
CA ILE A 276 12.36 -20.61 5.21
C ILE A 276 12.84 -21.50 6.37
N LEU A 277 12.07 -21.57 7.47
CA LEU A 277 12.47 -22.25 8.71
C LEU A 277 11.96 -23.71 8.82
N GLY A 278 11.08 -24.13 7.90
CA GLY A 278 10.52 -25.48 7.91
C GLY A 278 9.74 -25.80 9.18
N ALA A 279 9.90 -27.01 9.70
CA ALA A 279 9.15 -27.52 10.86
C ALA A 279 9.35 -26.71 12.16
N SER A 280 10.46 -25.99 12.32
CA SER A 280 10.72 -25.16 13.50
C SER A 280 9.95 -23.84 13.54
N ALA A 281 9.41 -23.40 12.42
CA ALA A 281 8.83 -22.08 12.27
C ALA A 281 7.69 -21.79 13.26
N THR A 282 6.74 -22.72 13.41
CA THR A 282 5.59 -22.53 14.30
C THR A 282 5.98 -22.38 15.77
N ALA A 283 6.95 -23.19 16.21
CA ALA A 283 7.49 -23.07 17.57
C ALA A 283 8.21 -21.74 17.80
N LEU A 284 8.97 -21.26 16.80
CA LEU A 284 9.72 -20.01 16.89
C LEU A 284 8.82 -18.77 16.79
N MET A 285 7.70 -18.86 16.09
CA MET A 285 6.71 -17.79 16.00
C MET A 285 5.70 -17.79 17.18
N ASN A 286 5.61 -18.88 17.94
CA ASN A 286 4.64 -18.99 19.01
C ASN A 286 4.77 -17.83 20.00
N LYS A 287 3.64 -17.16 20.31
CA LYS A 287 3.56 -15.94 21.13
C LYS A 287 4.24 -14.69 20.53
N MET A 288 4.69 -14.72 19.29
CA MET A 288 5.19 -13.53 18.59
C MET A 288 4.03 -12.54 18.35
N TYR A 289 4.22 -11.30 18.74
CA TYR A 289 3.28 -10.21 18.50
C TYR A 289 3.55 -9.53 17.17
N THR A 290 2.49 -9.05 16.51
CA THR A 290 2.57 -8.20 15.31
C THR A 290 1.37 -7.28 15.21
N PRO A 291 1.51 -6.04 14.76
CA PRO A 291 0.37 -5.22 14.37
C PRO A 291 -0.15 -5.62 12.99
N SER A 292 -1.42 -5.34 12.72
CA SER A 292 -2.00 -5.46 11.39
C SER A 292 -2.97 -4.30 11.13
N PHE A 293 -2.92 -3.75 9.93
CA PHE A 293 -3.81 -2.67 9.49
C PHE A 293 -4.95 -3.15 8.58
N MET A 294 -4.99 -4.43 8.25
CA MET A 294 -6.05 -5.08 7.50
C MET A 294 -6.80 -6.09 8.35
N THR A 295 -8.03 -6.42 7.98
CA THR A 295 -8.77 -7.54 8.58
C THR A 295 -7.92 -8.81 8.55
N ALA A 296 -7.95 -9.59 9.63
CA ALA A 296 -7.15 -10.81 9.69
C ALA A 296 -7.53 -11.77 8.55
N ILE A 297 -6.53 -12.31 7.86
CA ILE A 297 -6.74 -13.24 6.72
C ILE A 297 -7.45 -14.55 7.12
N THR A 298 -7.48 -14.82 8.42
CA THR A 298 -8.15 -15.97 9.04
C THR A 298 -9.62 -15.72 9.37
N ASP A 299 -10.07 -14.47 9.33
CA ASP A 299 -11.47 -14.08 9.57
C ASP A 299 -12.33 -14.35 8.30
N THR A 300 -12.59 -15.60 8.02
CA THR A 300 -13.36 -16.03 6.83
C THR A 300 -14.83 -15.58 6.87
N GLY A 301 -15.34 -15.16 8.02
CA GLY A 301 -16.66 -14.55 8.16
C GLY A 301 -16.73 -13.11 7.62
N ASN A 302 -15.58 -12.44 7.50
CA ASN A 302 -15.53 -11.11 6.92
C ASN A 302 -15.66 -11.16 5.38
N PRO A 303 -16.58 -10.37 4.78
CA PRO A 303 -16.84 -10.45 3.34
C PRO A 303 -15.68 -10.02 2.45
N TYR A 304 -14.73 -9.20 2.92
CA TYR A 304 -13.48 -8.93 2.19
C TYR A 304 -12.60 -10.17 2.10
N VAL A 305 -12.39 -10.83 3.26
CA VAL A 305 -11.55 -12.02 3.33
C VAL A 305 -12.12 -13.12 2.45
N SER A 306 -13.42 -13.43 2.57
CA SER A 306 -14.05 -14.51 1.80
C SER A 306 -14.05 -14.25 0.30
N GLN A 307 -14.43 -13.05 -0.15
CA GLN A 307 -14.48 -12.72 -1.59
C GLN A 307 -13.09 -12.61 -2.22
N MET A 308 -12.13 -11.95 -1.54
CA MET A 308 -10.75 -11.82 -2.05
C MET A 308 -10.03 -13.17 -2.07
N LYS A 309 -10.25 -14.01 -1.05
CA LYS A 309 -9.73 -15.38 -1.03
C LYS A 309 -10.22 -16.18 -2.24
N THR A 310 -11.52 -16.14 -2.51
CA THR A 310 -12.10 -16.84 -3.68
C THR A 310 -11.45 -16.38 -4.98
N LEU A 311 -11.22 -15.08 -5.17
CA LEU A 311 -10.57 -14.55 -6.36
C LEU A 311 -9.12 -15.00 -6.48
N VAL A 312 -8.35 -14.92 -5.38
CA VAL A 312 -6.94 -15.34 -5.33
C VAL A 312 -6.80 -16.82 -5.67
N GLU A 313 -7.59 -17.68 -5.02
CA GLU A 313 -7.53 -19.12 -5.22
C GLU A 313 -8.01 -19.54 -6.63
N ALA A 314 -9.03 -18.87 -7.17
CA ALA A 314 -9.47 -19.07 -8.56
C ALA A 314 -8.40 -18.67 -9.59
N SER A 315 -7.46 -17.82 -9.22
CA SER A 315 -6.32 -17.43 -10.05
C SER A 315 -5.09 -18.33 -9.87
N GLY A 316 -5.22 -19.43 -9.11
CA GLY A 316 -4.12 -20.37 -8.85
C GLY A 316 -3.05 -19.84 -7.90
N LEU A 317 -3.33 -18.76 -7.17
CA LEU A 317 -2.39 -18.13 -6.24
C LEU A 317 -2.61 -18.63 -4.81
N PRO A 318 -1.56 -18.73 -3.97
CA PRO A 318 -1.70 -19.08 -2.56
C PRO A 318 -2.41 -17.95 -1.80
N TRP A 319 -3.28 -18.33 -0.83
CA TRP A 319 -3.87 -17.37 0.08
C TRP A 319 -2.90 -17.05 1.22
N ASN A 320 -2.36 -15.83 1.22
CA ASN A 320 -1.46 -15.28 2.25
C ASN A 320 -1.63 -13.77 2.33
N PHE A 321 -0.93 -13.10 3.26
CA PHE A 321 -1.04 -11.65 3.42
C PHE A 321 -0.66 -10.88 2.15
N TYR A 322 0.34 -11.32 1.40
CA TYR A 322 0.80 -10.61 0.20
C TYR A 322 -0.22 -10.66 -0.95
N THR A 323 -0.85 -11.83 -1.18
CA THR A 323 -1.93 -11.94 -2.19
C THR A 323 -3.18 -11.17 -1.75
N TYR A 324 -3.53 -11.23 -0.47
CA TYR A 324 -4.62 -10.44 0.10
C TYR A 324 -4.38 -8.94 -0.04
N TYR A 325 -3.18 -8.49 0.30
CA TYR A 325 -2.75 -7.10 0.13
C TYR A 325 -2.80 -6.66 -1.34
N GLY A 326 -2.27 -7.49 -2.26
CA GLY A 326 -2.26 -7.20 -3.69
C GLY A 326 -3.66 -7.01 -4.27
N VAL A 327 -4.59 -7.92 -3.96
CA VAL A 327 -6.00 -7.77 -4.39
C VAL A 327 -6.65 -6.55 -3.75
N ASN A 328 -6.42 -6.30 -2.46
CA ASN A 328 -7.04 -5.17 -1.78
C ASN A 328 -6.57 -3.82 -2.33
N THR A 329 -5.28 -3.65 -2.57
CA THR A 329 -4.75 -2.40 -3.15
C THR A 329 -5.23 -2.20 -4.58
N ALA A 330 -5.31 -3.27 -5.38
CA ALA A 330 -5.84 -3.23 -6.74
C ALA A 330 -7.34 -2.87 -6.74
N TYR A 331 -8.12 -3.41 -5.80
CA TYR A 331 -9.52 -3.05 -5.62
C TYR A 331 -9.71 -1.56 -5.30
N VAL A 332 -8.86 -0.99 -4.44
CA VAL A 332 -8.90 0.44 -4.13
C VAL A 332 -8.42 1.28 -5.31
N MET A 333 -7.41 0.83 -6.08
CA MET A 333 -6.95 1.51 -7.29
C MET A 333 -8.02 1.58 -8.37
N ALA A 334 -8.76 0.49 -8.59
CA ALA A 334 -9.87 0.48 -9.53
C ALA A 334 -10.99 1.46 -9.14
N GLN A 335 -11.29 1.58 -7.84
CA GLN A 335 -12.24 2.58 -7.33
C GLN A 335 -11.72 4.01 -7.55
N ALA A 336 -10.43 4.27 -7.33
CA ALA A 336 -9.83 5.58 -7.57
C ALA A 336 -9.90 5.97 -9.07
N LEU A 337 -9.55 5.06 -9.97
CA LEU A 337 -9.66 5.25 -11.41
C LEU A 337 -11.11 5.52 -11.85
N LYS A 338 -12.07 4.77 -11.32
CA LYS A 338 -13.49 4.97 -11.60
C LYS A 338 -13.99 6.32 -11.07
N ALA A 339 -13.57 6.71 -9.87
CA ALA A 339 -13.92 7.97 -9.24
C ALA A 339 -13.34 9.19 -9.96
N ALA A 340 -12.20 9.03 -10.66
CA ALA A 340 -11.62 10.07 -11.52
C ALA A 340 -12.46 10.34 -12.79
N GLY A 341 -13.37 9.42 -13.16
CA GLY A 341 -14.34 9.61 -14.21
C GLY A 341 -13.91 9.17 -15.60
N PRO A 342 -14.80 9.28 -16.62
CA PRO A 342 -14.51 8.80 -17.97
C PRO A 342 -13.47 9.64 -18.73
N ASN A 343 -13.36 10.93 -18.42
CA ASN A 343 -12.32 11.82 -18.96
C ASN A 343 -11.10 11.77 -18.04
N LEU A 344 -10.45 10.62 -18.03
CA LEU A 344 -9.36 10.33 -17.09
C LEU A 344 -8.13 11.19 -17.37
N THR A 345 -7.69 11.94 -16.35
CA THR A 345 -6.45 12.72 -16.33
C THR A 345 -5.69 12.44 -15.03
N ARG A 346 -4.39 12.71 -15.02
CA ARG A 346 -3.54 12.61 -13.82
C ARG A 346 -4.03 13.51 -12.69
N GLU A 347 -4.41 14.73 -13.03
CA GLU A 347 -5.00 15.68 -12.07
C GLU A 347 -6.35 15.16 -11.53
N GLY A 348 -7.20 14.61 -12.42
CA GLY A 348 -8.48 14.00 -12.04
C GLY A 348 -8.29 12.83 -11.06
N LEU A 349 -7.26 12.00 -11.26
CA LEU A 349 -6.93 10.91 -10.33
C LEU A 349 -6.47 11.44 -8.96
N VAL A 350 -5.57 12.43 -8.95
CA VAL A 350 -5.12 13.10 -7.71
C VAL A 350 -6.31 13.70 -6.96
N ASN A 351 -7.17 14.43 -7.66
CA ASN A 351 -8.38 15.02 -7.08
C ASN A 351 -9.33 13.95 -6.51
N ALA A 352 -9.55 12.85 -7.24
CA ALA A 352 -10.38 11.74 -6.76
C ALA A 352 -9.80 11.11 -5.47
N LEU A 353 -8.50 10.90 -5.40
CA LEU A 353 -7.82 10.41 -4.19
C LEU A 353 -8.01 11.37 -3.02
N GLN A 354 -7.82 12.67 -3.22
CA GLN A 354 -7.91 13.67 -2.15
C GLN A 354 -9.32 13.98 -1.67
N THR A 355 -10.35 13.79 -2.52
CA THR A 355 -11.72 14.21 -2.21
C THR A 355 -12.69 13.05 -1.99
N LYS A 356 -12.39 11.86 -2.50
CA LYS A 356 -13.32 10.71 -2.47
C LYS A 356 -12.76 9.48 -1.74
N SER A 357 -11.49 9.49 -1.31
CA SER A 357 -10.86 8.31 -0.68
C SER A 357 -11.61 7.76 0.54
N SER A 358 -12.28 8.63 1.32
CA SER A 358 -13.09 8.20 2.47
C SER A 358 -14.30 7.33 2.10
N THR A 359 -14.70 7.31 0.83
CA THR A 359 -15.77 6.45 0.32
C THR A 359 -15.26 5.14 -0.27
N PHE A 360 -13.93 5.01 -0.44
CA PHE A 360 -13.34 3.79 -1.00
C PHE A 360 -13.45 2.64 -0.01
N ARG A 361 -13.86 1.52 -0.52
CA ARG A 361 -14.05 0.28 0.21
C ARG A 361 -12.74 -0.50 0.22
N SER A 362 -12.32 -0.95 1.38
CA SER A 362 -11.03 -1.60 1.58
C SER A 362 -11.11 -2.60 2.74
N ALA A 363 -10.31 -3.62 2.68
CA ALA A 363 -10.08 -4.55 3.78
C ALA A 363 -9.27 -3.92 4.94
N ALA A 364 -8.87 -2.66 4.84
CA ALA A 364 -8.20 -1.95 5.92
C ALA A 364 -9.09 -1.82 7.17
N ALA A 365 -8.47 -1.88 8.34
CA ALA A 365 -9.15 -1.82 9.63
C ALA A 365 -9.64 -0.41 9.99
N VAL A 366 -9.17 0.61 9.27
CA VAL A 366 -9.60 2.01 9.39
C VAL A 366 -9.98 2.54 8.02
N PRO A 367 -10.90 3.52 7.92
CA PRO A 367 -11.20 4.20 6.66
C PRO A 367 -9.94 4.84 6.07
N MET A 368 -9.81 4.79 4.75
CA MET A 368 -8.78 5.54 4.04
C MET A 368 -9.21 7.00 3.92
N VAL A 369 -8.43 7.93 4.46
CA VAL A 369 -8.74 9.37 4.40
C VAL A 369 -7.53 10.13 3.89
N ILE A 370 -7.48 10.32 2.58
CA ILE A 370 -6.47 11.13 1.89
C ILE A 370 -7.06 12.52 1.64
N THR A 371 -6.29 13.56 1.90
CA THR A 371 -6.73 14.96 1.72
C THR A 371 -5.62 15.79 1.09
N SER A 372 -5.96 17.00 0.62
CA SER A 372 -4.97 17.98 0.14
C SER A 372 -3.99 18.49 1.23
N LYS A 373 -4.18 18.09 2.50
CA LYS A 373 -3.29 18.43 3.61
C LYS A 373 -2.42 17.27 4.07
N SER A 374 -2.84 16.01 3.79
CA SER A 374 -2.11 14.80 4.15
C SER A 374 -2.46 13.67 3.18
N HIS A 375 -1.46 13.05 2.59
CA HIS A 375 -1.64 11.85 1.78
C HIS A 375 -1.51 10.55 2.58
N GLN A 376 -1.21 10.62 3.89
CA GLN A 376 -1.23 9.46 4.78
C GLN A 376 -2.68 9.01 5.01
N GLY A 377 -3.17 8.10 4.17
CA GLY A 377 -4.58 7.70 4.14
C GLY A 377 -5.00 6.77 5.27
N LEU A 378 -4.15 5.85 5.68
CA LEU A 378 -4.38 4.89 6.75
C LEU A 378 -3.57 5.26 7.99
N THR A 379 -4.18 5.16 9.18
CA THR A 379 -3.58 5.68 10.43
C THR A 379 -3.72 4.74 11.63
N GLY A 380 -4.09 3.50 11.41
CA GLY A 380 -4.39 2.60 12.54
C GLY A 380 -4.06 1.14 12.32
N TYR A 381 -3.85 0.46 13.46
CA TYR A 381 -3.53 -0.97 13.56
C TYR A 381 -4.31 -1.60 14.72
N TRP A 382 -4.57 -2.90 14.60
CA TRP A 382 -4.85 -3.78 15.72
C TRP A 382 -3.62 -4.64 16.02
N MET A 383 -3.52 -5.16 17.25
CA MET A 383 -2.43 -6.06 17.63
C MET A 383 -2.88 -7.51 17.59
N GLY A 384 -2.04 -8.37 17.06
CA GLY A 384 -2.21 -9.80 17.03
C GLY A 384 -1.05 -10.55 17.69
N GLN A 385 -1.30 -11.82 17.98
CA GLN A 385 -0.29 -12.75 18.49
C GLN A 385 -0.45 -14.09 17.78
N TYR A 386 0.67 -14.70 17.42
CA TYR A 386 0.69 -16.04 16.86
C TYR A 386 0.51 -17.11 17.93
N ASP A 387 -0.33 -18.09 17.66
CA ASP A 387 -0.49 -19.29 18.47
C ASP A 387 0.54 -20.38 18.10
N SER A 388 0.46 -21.53 18.77
CA SER A 388 1.33 -22.68 18.53
C SER A 388 1.16 -23.35 17.15
N ALA A 389 0.05 -23.09 16.45
CA ALA A 389 -0.18 -23.52 15.08
C ALA A 389 0.38 -22.52 14.04
N GLY A 390 0.86 -21.36 14.51
CA GLY A 390 1.31 -20.26 13.65
C GLY A 390 0.15 -19.53 12.99
N THR A 391 -0.98 -19.45 13.69
CA THR A 391 -2.15 -18.67 13.28
C THR A 391 -2.17 -17.35 14.03
N LEU A 392 -2.40 -16.24 13.32
CA LEU A 392 -2.47 -14.91 13.92
C LEU A 392 -3.87 -14.69 14.52
N GLY A 393 -3.95 -14.64 15.83
CA GLY A 393 -5.13 -14.26 16.58
C GLY A 393 -5.08 -12.80 17.03
N ARG A 394 -6.21 -12.09 16.96
CA ARG A 394 -6.32 -10.71 17.43
C ARG A 394 -6.31 -10.66 18.96
N VAL A 395 -5.45 -9.80 19.57
CA VAL A 395 -5.33 -9.64 21.03
C VAL A 395 -5.89 -8.30 21.53
N THR A 396 -6.20 -7.36 20.65
CA THR A 396 -6.85 -6.09 21.02
C THR A 396 -8.33 -6.10 20.63
N LYS A 397 -9.19 -5.58 21.51
CA LYS A 397 -10.63 -5.42 21.21
C LYS A 397 -10.90 -4.33 20.18
N GLY A 398 -10.12 -3.24 20.22
CA GLY A 398 -10.21 -2.08 19.35
C GLY A 398 -9.02 -1.93 18.41
N ILE A 399 -8.97 -0.80 17.75
CA ILE A 399 -7.89 -0.36 16.89
C ILE A 399 -7.15 0.75 17.62
N TYR A 400 -5.84 0.80 17.48
CA TYR A 400 -5.05 1.95 17.90
C TYR A 400 -4.75 2.82 16.68
N VAL A 401 -4.94 4.12 16.83
CA VAL A 401 -4.65 5.12 15.80
C VAL A 401 -3.64 6.13 16.28
N ALA A 402 -2.82 6.61 15.38
CA ALA A 402 -1.86 7.68 15.64
C ALA A 402 -1.65 8.52 14.38
N THR A 403 -0.89 9.59 14.50
CA THR A 403 -0.39 10.38 13.37
C THR A 403 1.14 10.27 13.28
N SER A 404 1.72 10.61 12.15
CA SER A 404 3.17 10.68 11.96
C SER A 404 3.81 11.91 12.61
N ALA A 405 3.06 12.70 13.40
CA ALA A 405 3.59 13.85 14.12
C ALA A 405 4.79 13.45 15.02
N PRO A 406 5.78 14.34 15.22
CA PRO A 406 6.98 14.05 15.99
C PRO A 406 6.73 13.89 17.49
N THR A 407 5.51 14.15 17.95
CA THR A 407 5.08 14.01 19.34
C THR A 407 3.75 13.28 19.44
N GLY A 408 3.46 12.72 20.61
CA GLY A 408 2.22 12.02 20.93
C GLY A 408 2.21 10.54 20.54
N GLY A 409 1.57 9.74 21.39
CA GLY A 409 1.40 8.31 21.23
C GLY A 409 0.13 7.93 20.46
N ALA A 410 -0.13 6.63 20.39
CA ALA A 410 -1.37 6.10 19.86
C ALA A 410 -2.51 6.17 20.87
N LYS A 411 -3.75 6.18 20.36
CA LYS A 411 -4.98 6.12 21.17
C LYS A 411 -5.93 5.07 20.62
N ALA A 412 -6.76 4.50 21.49
CA ALA A 412 -7.80 3.57 21.07
C ALA A 412 -8.87 4.28 20.25
N ALA A 413 -9.37 3.59 19.23
CA ALA A 413 -10.46 4.02 18.37
C ALA A 413 -11.31 2.83 17.92
N THR A 414 -12.53 3.12 17.48
CA THR A 414 -13.44 2.14 16.90
C THR A 414 -13.91 2.65 15.56
N TYR A 415 -13.90 1.78 14.55
CA TYR A 415 -14.40 2.08 13.22
C TYR A 415 -15.31 0.97 12.73
N THR A 416 -16.34 1.35 12.00
CA THR A 416 -17.17 0.42 11.23
C THR A 416 -16.60 0.32 9.82
N GLN A 417 -16.12 -0.86 9.44
CA GLN A 417 -15.63 -1.12 8.10
C GLN A 417 -16.81 -1.12 7.11
N LEU A 418 -16.72 -0.33 6.05
CA LEU A 418 -17.68 -0.38 4.95
C LEU A 418 -17.60 -1.76 4.27
N PRO A 419 -18.73 -2.44 4.02
CA PRO A 419 -18.70 -3.75 3.35
C PRO A 419 -18.17 -3.59 1.91
N PRO A 420 -17.56 -4.63 1.30
CA PRO A 420 -17.14 -4.57 -0.09
C PRO A 420 -18.35 -4.36 -1.01
N THR A 421 -18.10 -3.85 -2.20
CA THR A 421 -19.11 -3.82 -3.25
C THR A 421 -19.49 -5.24 -3.66
N ARG A 422 -20.68 -5.40 -4.22
CA ARG A 422 -21.08 -6.69 -4.77
C ARG A 422 -20.05 -7.16 -5.80
N LYS A 423 -19.56 -8.38 -5.65
CA LYS A 423 -18.54 -9.00 -6.51
C LYS A 423 -17.20 -8.23 -6.57
N LEU A 424 -16.84 -7.41 -5.58
CA LEU A 424 -15.61 -6.60 -5.58
C LEU A 424 -15.41 -5.73 -6.84
N LEU A 425 -16.45 -5.39 -7.58
CA LEU A 425 -16.33 -4.46 -8.71
C LEU A 425 -16.38 -3.02 -8.22
N PRO A 426 -15.57 -2.10 -8.81
CA PRO A 426 -15.48 -0.70 -8.38
C PRO A 426 -16.73 0.13 -8.65
#